data_4709232cc63cc694aa6e5c400bc26898
#
_entry.id   4709232cc63cc694aa6e5c400bc26898
#
_cell.length_a   1.000
_cell.length_b   1.000
_cell.length_c   1.000
_cell.angle_alpha   90.00
_cell.angle_beta   90.00
_cell.angle_gamma   90.00
#
_symmetry.space_group_name_H-M   'P 1'
#
loop_
_entity.id
_entity.type
_entity.pdbx_description
1 polymer ?
#
loop_
_entity_poly.entity_id
_entity_poly.type
_entity_poly.pdbx_seq_one_letter_code
_entity_poly.pdbx_strand_id
1 'polypeptide(L)'
;ILKCGLALQQLDPKTHVTLVTKDINMRIKASAVGLHAEDYFNDSVVEDSDLLYTGMRELPDDYFEANGEALTSWQEGSHTYYRIETPTDNPWVANECLHTADEHGFSAIVDRLDGNSSVLRFPRDYRTNHQGVWGIHARNREQNFALNFLMDPDIDIVTLLGPAGTGKTL
;
A
#
# COMPACT_ATOMS: atom_id res chain seq x y z
N ILE A 1 12.98 26.55 19.19
CA ILE A 1 13.08 26.57 17.70
C ILE A 1 13.50 27.95 17.22
N LEU A 2 12.75 29.07 17.46
CA LEU A 2 13.10 30.41 16.95
C LEU A 2 14.46 30.90 17.43
N LYS A 3 14.77 30.72 18.72
CA LYS A 3 16.09 31.08 19.27
C LYS A 3 17.24 30.31 18.62
N CYS A 4 17.03 29.03 18.27
CA CYS A 4 18.01 28.24 17.53
C CYS A 4 18.24 28.80 16.12
N GLY A 5 17.16 29.10 15.38
CA GLY A 5 17.26 29.69 14.05
C GLY A 5 18.01 31.03 14.05
N LEU A 6 17.68 31.91 14.98
CA LEU A 6 18.37 33.19 15.14
C LEU A 6 19.84 33.03 15.52
N ALA A 7 20.17 32.09 16.40
CA ALA A 7 21.55 31.81 16.77
C ALA A 7 22.36 31.28 15.58
N LEU A 8 21.80 30.40 14.75
CA LEU A 8 22.44 29.92 13.53
C LEU A 8 22.70 31.05 12.53
N GLN A 9 21.72 31.94 12.33
CA GLN A 9 21.86 33.10 11.45
C GLN A 9 22.96 34.09 11.93
N GLN A 10 23.13 34.20 13.27
CA GLN A 10 24.18 35.03 13.87
C GLN A 10 25.57 34.39 13.77
N LEU A 11 25.67 33.08 13.85
CA LEU A 11 26.93 32.32 13.75
C LEU A 11 27.54 32.41 12.35
N ASP A 12 26.72 32.38 11.32
CA ASP A 12 27.14 32.54 9.92
C ASP A 12 26.17 33.43 9.14
N PRO A 13 26.44 34.73 9.07
CA PRO A 13 25.61 35.69 8.36
C PRO A 13 25.48 35.45 6.86
N LYS A 14 26.33 34.60 6.28
CA LYS A 14 26.25 34.24 4.84
C LYS A 14 25.32 33.07 4.58
N THR A 15 25.00 32.28 5.60
CA THR A 15 24.11 31.15 5.47
C THR A 15 22.65 31.58 5.63
N HIS A 16 21.82 31.23 4.62
CA HIS A 16 20.39 31.50 4.67
C HIS A 16 19.71 30.47 5.55
N VAL A 17 19.13 30.93 6.66
CA VAL A 17 18.37 30.06 7.61
C VAL A 17 16.88 30.25 7.36
N THR A 18 16.18 29.19 6.97
CA THR A 18 14.74 29.19 6.74
C THR A 18 14.04 28.23 7.72
N LEU A 19 13.03 28.72 8.39
CA LEU A 19 12.14 27.90 9.21
C LEU A 19 11.00 27.37 8.35
N VAL A 20 10.93 26.05 8.16
CA VAL A 20 9.81 25.40 7.45
C VAL A 20 8.84 24.81 8.47
N THR A 21 7.58 25.25 8.46
CA THR A 21 6.56 24.77 9.41
C THR A 21 5.15 25.07 8.93
N LYS A 22 4.20 24.15 9.23
CA LYS A 22 2.76 24.36 9.02
C LYS A 22 2.10 25.26 10.06
N ASP A 23 2.71 25.44 11.22
CA ASP A 23 2.18 26.31 12.25
C ASP A 23 2.27 27.78 11.83
N ILE A 24 1.10 28.34 11.46
CA ILE A 24 0.98 29.72 11.02
C ILE A 24 1.45 30.72 12.10
N ASN A 25 1.19 30.42 13.38
CA ASN A 25 1.63 31.27 14.48
C ASN A 25 3.16 31.26 14.63
N MET A 26 3.76 30.11 14.37
CA MET A 26 5.21 29.97 14.37
C MET A 26 5.85 30.77 13.22
N ARG A 27 5.26 30.74 12.01
CA ARG A 27 5.72 31.53 10.85
C ARG A 27 5.61 33.03 11.11
N ILE A 28 4.47 33.49 11.66
CA ILE A 28 4.29 34.92 12.00
C ILE A 28 5.34 35.36 13.03
N LYS A 29 5.58 34.57 14.09
CA LYS A 29 6.60 34.88 15.09
C LYS A 29 8.01 34.87 14.53
N ALA A 30 8.33 33.94 13.61
CA ALA A 30 9.62 33.88 12.93
C ALA A 30 9.86 35.14 12.10
N SER A 31 8.87 35.55 11.29
CA SER A 31 8.94 36.77 10.50
C SER A 31 9.08 38.03 11.37
N ALA A 32 8.36 38.08 12.49
CA ALA A 32 8.45 39.23 13.43
C ALA A 32 9.84 39.39 14.07
N VAL A 33 10.62 38.33 14.18
CA VAL A 33 12.00 38.37 14.73
C VAL A 33 13.08 38.37 13.64
N GLY A 34 12.68 38.51 12.35
CA GLY A 34 13.61 38.61 11.21
C GLY A 34 14.14 37.24 10.71
N LEU A 35 13.53 36.14 11.09
CA LEU A 35 13.86 34.81 10.58
C LEU A 35 12.95 34.50 9.40
N HIS A 36 13.53 34.10 8.25
CA HIS A 36 12.75 33.67 7.10
C HIS A 36 11.94 32.41 7.43
N ALA A 37 10.65 32.38 7.05
CA ALA A 37 9.78 31.25 7.35
C ALA A 37 8.88 30.92 6.16
N GLU A 38 8.78 29.63 5.85
CA GLU A 38 8.00 29.08 4.74
C GLU A 38 7.02 28.02 5.22
N ASP A 39 5.97 27.82 4.42
CA ASP A 39 5.06 26.71 4.60
C ASP A 39 5.67 25.40 4.08
N TYR A 40 5.27 24.28 4.65
CA TYR A 40 5.63 22.97 4.15
C TYR A 40 4.64 22.56 3.05
N PHE A 41 5.03 22.75 1.79
CA PHE A 41 4.14 22.54 0.64
C PHE A 41 3.98 21.07 0.20
N ASN A 42 4.88 20.16 0.63
CA ASN A 42 4.83 18.76 0.21
C ASN A 42 3.80 17.90 0.97
N ASP A 43 2.94 18.51 1.76
CA ASP A 43 1.86 17.87 2.50
C ASP A 43 0.51 18.11 1.79
N SER A 44 0.51 18.16 0.47
CA SER A 44 -0.72 18.10 -0.29
C SER A 44 -1.33 16.72 -0.07
N VAL A 45 -2.39 16.67 0.72
CA VAL A 45 -3.30 15.53 0.77
C VAL A 45 -3.74 15.29 -0.68
N VAL A 46 -3.62 14.06 -1.18
CA VAL A 46 -4.25 13.68 -2.44
C VAL A 46 -5.73 14.00 -2.27
N GLU A 47 -6.20 15.03 -2.98
CA GLU A 47 -7.58 15.55 -2.82
C GLU A 47 -8.62 14.50 -3.22
N ASP A 48 -8.20 13.52 -4.04
CA ASP A 48 -9.04 12.43 -4.50
C ASP A 48 -8.36 11.08 -4.17
N SER A 49 -8.94 10.36 -3.20
CA SER A 49 -8.48 9.01 -2.82
C SER A 49 -8.64 8.00 -3.96
N ASP A 50 -9.51 8.29 -4.93
CA ASP A 50 -9.79 7.40 -6.06
C ASP A 50 -8.64 7.39 -7.09
N LEU A 51 -7.72 8.38 -6.99
CA LEU A 51 -6.49 8.43 -7.78
C LEU A 51 -5.35 7.58 -7.20
N LEU A 52 -5.50 7.07 -5.98
CA LEU A 52 -4.48 6.23 -5.37
C LEU A 52 -4.53 4.81 -5.95
N TYR A 53 -3.36 4.23 -6.15
CA TYR A 53 -3.25 2.81 -6.51
C TYR A 53 -3.88 1.96 -5.41
N THR A 54 -4.91 1.19 -5.78
CA THR A 54 -5.70 0.41 -4.82
C THR A 54 -4.98 -0.85 -4.33
N GLY A 55 -3.94 -1.30 -5.04
CA GLY A 55 -3.30 -2.59 -4.81
C GLY A 55 -4.12 -3.79 -5.26
N MET A 56 -5.27 -3.55 -5.90
CA MET A 56 -6.19 -4.59 -6.35
C MET A 56 -6.53 -4.42 -7.83
N ARG A 57 -6.69 -5.54 -8.53
CA ARG A 57 -7.08 -5.58 -9.94
C ARG A 57 -8.14 -6.63 -10.18
N GLU A 58 -9.22 -6.22 -10.81
CA GLU A 58 -10.25 -7.13 -11.29
C GLU A 58 -9.83 -7.73 -12.65
N LEU A 59 -9.97 -9.04 -12.74
CA LEU A 59 -9.73 -9.83 -13.96
C LEU A 59 -11.06 -10.30 -14.53
N PRO A 60 -11.15 -10.52 -15.85
CA PRO A 60 -12.29 -11.21 -16.45
C PRO A 60 -12.54 -12.57 -15.79
N ASP A 61 -13.79 -12.97 -15.65
CA ASP A 61 -14.15 -14.23 -15.00
C ASP A 61 -13.58 -15.46 -15.71
N ASP A 62 -13.41 -15.38 -17.01
CA ASP A 62 -12.85 -16.44 -17.88
C ASP A 62 -11.32 -16.34 -18.04
N TYR A 63 -10.64 -15.41 -17.35
CA TYR A 63 -9.21 -15.13 -17.54
C TYR A 63 -8.34 -16.38 -17.44
N PHE A 64 -8.60 -17.25 -16.47
CA PHE A 64 -7.80 -18.45 -16.24
C PHE A 64 -8.17 -19.59 -17.20
N GLU A 65 -9.42 -19.66 -17.63
CA GLU A 65 -9.83 -20.62 -18.68
C GLU A 65 -9.16 -20.27 -20.02
N ALA A 66 -9.14 -18.99 -20.35
CA ALA A 66 -8.53 -18.49 -21.58
C ALA A 66 -7.00 -18.65 -21.62
N ASN A 67 -6.33 -18.62 -20.45
CA ASN A 67 -4.87 -18.69 -20.33
C ASN A 67 -4.38 -20.01 -19.71
N GLY A 68 -5.25 -20.99 -19.49
CA GLY A 68 -4.98 -22.20 -18.72
C GLY A 68 -3.88 -23.12 -19.28
N GLU A 69 -3.63 -23.11 -20.57
CA GLU A 69 -2.56 -23.91 -21.20
C GLU A 69 -1.13 -23.45 -20.80
N ALA A 70 -0.98 -22.19 -20.37
CA ALA A 70 0.30 -21.61 -19.95
C ALA A 70 0.55 -21.72 -18.43
N LEU A 71 -0.37 -22.33 -17.68
CA LEU A 71 -0.31 -22.40 -16.22
C LEU A 71 0.56 -23.57 -15.73
N THR A 72 1.60 -23.26 -14.97
CA THR A 72 2.34 -24.26 -14.19
C THR A 72 2.03 -24.05 -12.71
N SER A 73 1.63 -25.10 -12.00
CA SER A 73 1.32 -25.00 -10.57
C SER A 73 2.23 -25.91 -9.72
N TRP A 74 2.53 -25.46 -8.50
CA TRP A 74 3.25 -26.26 -7.50
C TRP A 74 2.80 -25.87 -6.10
N GLN A 75 3.16 -26.68 -5.13
CA GLN A 75 2.96 -26.40 -3.70
C GLN A 75 4.30 -26.21 -3.02
N GLU A 76 4.39 -25.19 -2.17
CA GLU A 76 5.52 -24.92 -1.32
C GLU A 76 5.02 -24.57 0.09
N GLY A 77 5.37 -25.43 1.06
CA GLY A 77 4.79 -25.32 2.41
C GLY A 77 3.27 -25.45 2.41
N SER A 78 2.60 -24.46 2.93
CA SER A 78 1.12 -24.39 2.97
C SER A 78 0.49 -23.61 1.84
N HIS A 79 1.29 -23.12 0.89
CA HIS A 79 0.83 -22.27 -0.19
C HIS A 79 0.86 -22.98 -1.54
N THR A 80 -0.14 -22.70 -2.37
CA THR A 80 -0.20 -23.09 -3.77
C THR A 80 0.20 -21.91 -4.62
N TYR A 81 1.11 -22.14 -5.54
CA TYR A 81 1.63 -21.16 -6.48
C TYR A 81 1.28 -21.53 -7.90
N TYR A 82 1.11 -20.51 -8.72
CA TYR A 82 0.91 -20.62 -10.15
C TYR A 82 1.88 -19.70 -10.87
N ARG A 83 2.48 -20.19 -11.94
CA ARG A 83 3.24 -19.36 -12.88
C ARG A 83 2.39 -19.13 -14.11
N ILE A 84 2.30 -17.87 -14.52
CA ILE A 84 1.56 -17.44 -15.70
C ILE A 84 2.35 -16.34 -16.42
N GLU A 85 2.16 -16.19 -17.72
CA GLU A 85 2.73 -15.05 -18.45
C GLU A 85 2.13 -13.73 -17.96
N THR A 86 2.99 -12.74 -17.73
CA THR A 86 2.56 -11.39 -17.31
C THR A 86 1.93 -10.68 -18.50
N PRO A 87 0.75 -10.06 -18.37
CA PRO A 87 0.16 -9.25 -19.44
C PRO A 87 1.10 -8.12 -19.87
N THR A 88 1.35 -7.99 -21.17
CA THR A 88 2.28 -6.98 -21.71
C THR A 88 1.70 -5.56 -21.71
N ASP A 89 0.39 -5.44 -21.97
CA ASP A 89 -0.29 -4.15 -22.09
C ASP A 89 -0.54 -3.46 -20.75
N ASN A 90 -0.68 -4.24 -19.68
CA ASN A 90 -0.90 -3.75 -18.33
C ASN A 90 -0.25 -4.71 -17.33
N PRO A 91 1.09 -4.65 -17.18
CA PRO A 91 1.84 -5.61 -16.38
C PRO A 91 1.44 -5.51 -14.90
N TRP A 92 1.42 -6.67 -14.26
CA TRP A 92 1.21 -6.76 -12.81
C TRP A 92 2.44 -6.30 -12.05
N VAL A 93 2.23 -5.95 -10.79
CA VAL A 93 3.32 -5.62 -9.86
C VAL A 93 3.33 -6.58 -8.67
N ALA A 94 4.48 -6.75 -8.05
CA ALA A 94 4.59 -7.58 -6.84
C ALA A 94 3.64 -7.07 -5.75
N ASN A 95 3.02 -7.97 -5.01
CA ASN A 95 2.00 -7.73 -3.99
C ASN A 95 0.68 -7.14 -4.51
N GLU A 96 0.45 -7.14 -5.82
CA GLU A 96 -0.87 -6.81 -6.37
C GLU A 96 -1.87 -7.95 -6.12
N CYS A 97 -3.07 -7.59 -5.67
CA CYS A 97 -4.16 -8.53 -5.44
C CYS A 97 -5.01 -8.67 -6.71
N LEU A 98 -5.10 -9.87 -7.24
CA LEU A 98 -5.90 -10.18 -8.43
C LEU A 98 -7.19 -10.89 -8.00
N HIS A 99 -8.31 -10.52 -8.59
CA HIS A 99 -9.60 -11.16 -8.29
C HIS A 99 -10.56 -11.07 -9.48
N THR A 100 -11.54 -11.95 -9.54
CA THR A 100 -12.70 -11.85 -10.44
C THR A 100 -13.83 -11.05 -9.80
N ALA A 101 -14.87 -10.70 -10.57
CA ALA A 101 -16.01 -9.95 -10.05
C ALA A 101 -16.75 -10.67 -8.93
N ASP A 102 -16.89 -11.99 -9.02
CA ASP A 102 -17.51 -12.79 -7.96
C ASP A 102 -16.69 -12.75 -6.66
N GLU A 103 -17.34 -12.41 -5.55
CA GLU A 103 -16.75 -12.36 -4.19
C GLU A 103 -16.12 -13.70 -3.77
N HIS A 104 -16.70 -14.81 -4.22
CA HIS A 104 -16.21 -16.17 -3.98
C HIS A 104 -15.40 -16.74 -5.13
N GLY A 105 -15.19 -15.95 -6.17
CA GLY A 105 -14.44 -16.32 -7.36
C GLY A 105 -12.93 -16.39 -7.11
N PHE A 106 -12.19 -16.40 -8.20
CA PHE A 106 -10.74 -16.44 -8.15
C PHE A 106 -10.15 -15.26 -7.36
N SER A 107 -9.16 -15.56 -6.54
CA SER A 107 -8.37 -14.56 -5.82
C SER A 107 -6.92 -15.03 -5.71
N ALA A 108 -5.97 -14.16 -6.03
CA ALA A 108 -4.54 -14.43 -5.91
C ALA A 108 -3.76 -13.17 -5.53
N ILE A 109 -2.54 -13.34 -5.06
CA ILE A 109 -1.57 -12.28 -4.82
C ILE A 109 -0.39 -12.52 -5.76
N VAL A 110 0.07 -11.49 -6.45
CA VAL A 110 1.30 -11.53 -7.24
C VAL A 110 2.47 -11.62 -6.28
N ASP A 111 3.03 -12.81 -6.10
CA ASP A 111 4.13 -13.08 -5.17
C ASP A 111 5.42 -12.44 -5.67
N ARG A 112 5.78 -12.71 -6.91
CA ARG A 112 6.97 -12.14 -7.57
C ARG A 112 6.85 -12.14 -9.08
N LEU A 113 7.67 -11.32 -9.70
CA LEU A 113 7.84 -11.25 -11.15
C LEU A 113 9.12 -12.00 -11.53
N ASP A 114 9.05 -12.80 -12.59
CA ASP A 114 10.16 -13.60 -13.11
C ASP A 114 10.26 -13.43 -14.63
N GLY A 115 10.97 -12.39 -15.06
CA GLY A 115 11.05 -11.99 -16.46
C GLY A 115 9.70 -11.63 -17.05
N ASN A 116 9.22 -12.38 -18.05
CA ASN A 116 7.92 -12.21 -18.67
C ASN A 116 6.80 -12.97 -17.94
N SER A 117 7.10 -13.63 -16.84
CA SER A 117 6.14 -14.41 -16.08
C SER A 117 5.91 -13.81 -14.69
N SER A 118 4.74 -14.05 -14.15
CA SER A 118 4.38 -13.74 -12.77
C SER A 118 4.12 -15.03 -12.00
N VAL A 119 4.55 -15.05 -10.76
CA VAL A 119 4.21 -16.09 -9.80
C VAL A 119 3.07 -15.59 -8.94
N LEU A 120 1.96 -16.31 -8.96
CA LEU A 120 0.78 -16.01 -8.18
C LEU A 120 0.71 -16.95 -6.98
N ARG A 121 0.40 -16.41 -5.80
CA ARG A 121 0.14 -17.16 -4.57
C ARG A 121 -1.34 -17.08 -4.22
N PHE A 122 -1.98 -18.21 -3.90
CA PHE A 122 -3.34 -18.19 -3.37
C PHE A 122 -3.34 -17.66 -1.94
N PRO A 123 -4.20 -16.67 -1.64
CA PRO A 123 -4.35 -16.18 -0.28
C PRO A 123 -5.01 -17.26 0.59
N ARG A 124 -4.60 -17.32 1.87
CA ARG A 124 -5.32 -18.10 2.87
C ARG A 124 -6.69 -17.48 3.09
N ASP A 125 -7.72 -18.32 3.22
CA ASP A 125 -9.07 -17.83 3.47
C ASP A 125 -9.34 -17.61 4.97
N TYR A 126 -9.18 -16.38 5.43
CA TYR A 126 -9.47 -15.96 6.80
C TYR A 126 -10.95 -15.61 7.04
N ARG A 127 -11.83 -15.81 6.05
CA ARG A 127 -13.27 -15.59 6.18
C ARG A 127 -13.97 -16.75 6.91
N THR A 128 -13.35 -17.91 6.92
CA THR A 128 -13.92 -19.12 7.55
C THR A 128 -13.65 -19.15 9.05
N ASN A 129 -14.61 -19.69 9.84
CA ASN A 129 -14.53 -19.76 11.31
C ASN A 129 -13.35 -20.56 11.86
N HIS A 130 -12.68 -21.36 11.03
CA HIS A 130 -11.56 -22.22 11.45
C HIS A 130 -10.18 -21.61 11.20
N GLN A 131 -10.09 -20.45 10.52
CA GLN A 131 -8.82 -19.86 10.09
C GLN A 131 -8.63 -18.41 10.53
N GLY A 132 -9.39 -17.94 11.51
CA GLY A 132 -9.24 -16.57 12.03
C GLY A 132 -7.88 -16.32 12.68
N VAL A 133 -7.42 -15.06 12.62
CA VAL A 133 -6.20 -14.59 13.28
C VAL A 133 -6.58 -14.00 14.63
N TRP A 134 -6.19 -14.63 15.74
CA TRP A 134 -6.54 -14.21 17.10
C TRP A 134 -8.06 -14.01 17.33
N GLY A 135 -8.88 -14.82 16.64
CA GLY A 135 -10.35 -14.69 16.70
C GLY A 135 -10.94 -13.63 15.77
N ILE A 136 -10.10 -12.96 14.97
CA ILE A 136 -10.52 -12.01 13.94
C ILE A 136 -10.71 -12.74 12.63
N HIS A 137 -11.84 -12.51 11.97
CA HIS A 137 -12.18 -13.07 10.67
C HIS A 137 -12.39 -11.95 9.65
N ALA A 138 -11.92 -12.18 8.44
CA ALA A 138 -12.23 -11.30 7.31
C ALA A 138 -13.73 -11.40 6.99
N ARG A 139 -14.37 -10.28 6.73
CA ARG A 139 -15.79 -10.21 6.34
C ARG A 139 -15.97 -10.10 4.83
N ASN A 140 -14.95 -9.62 4.14
CA ASN A 140 -14.91 -9.42 2.70
C ASN A 140 -13.52 -9.75 2.15
N ARG A 141 -13.40 -9.68 0.83
CA ARG A 141 -12.17 -9.98 0.09
C ARG A 141 -11.01 -9.05 0.46
N GLU A 142 -11.28 -7.76 0.59
CA GLU A 142 -10.27 -6.74 0.91
C GLU A 142 -9.66 -6.99 2.28
N GLN A 143 -10.48 -7.29 3.27
CA GLN A 143 -10.01 -7.67 4.61
C GLN A 143 -9.23 -8.99 4.59
N ASN A 144 -9.64 -9.94 3.74
CA ASN A 144 -8.91 -11.19 3.57
C ASN A 144 -7.50 -10.96 3.00
N PHE A 145 -7.36 -10.13 1.97
CA PHE A 145 -6.05 -9.74 1.45
C PHE A 145 -5.22 -9.00 2.49
N ALA A 146 -5.83 -8.04 3.21
CA ALA A 146 -5.15 -7.31 4.28
C ALA A 146 -4.59 -8.24 5.35
N LEU A 147 -5.36 -9.23 5.82
CA LEU A 147 -4.89 -10.22 6.79
C LEU A 147 -3.76 -11.10 6.23
N ASN A 148 -3.81 -11.47 4.94
CA ASN A 148 -2.72 -12.21 4.32
C ASN A 148 -1.40 -11.41 4.32
N PHE A 149 -1.44 -10.12 4.02
CA PHE A 149 -0.25 -9.26 4.07
C PHE A 149 0.23 -9.01 5.50
N LEU A 150 -0.67 -8.74 6.44
CA LEU A 150 -0.31 -8.49 7.84
C LEU A 150 0.28 -9.73 8.54
N MET A 151 -0.05 -10.92 8.07
CA MET A 151 0.45 -12.19 8.60
C MET A 151 1.65 -12.74 7.84
N ASP A 152 2.09 -12.07 6.80
CA ASP A 152 3.24 -12.45 6.00
C ASP A 152 4.53 -11.87 6.62
N PRO A 153 5.47 -12.72 7.10
CA PRO A 153 6.69 -12.24 7.75
C PRO A 153 7.67 -11.56 6.79
N ASP A 154 7.49 -11.73 5.48
CA ASP A 154 8.37 -11.15 4.46
C ASP A 154 7.90 -9.76 4.01
N ILE A 155 6.77 -9.26 4.56
CA ILE A 155 6.22 -7.93 4.27
C ILE A 155 6.45 -7.00 5.45
N ASP A 156 7.32 -6.02 5.28
CA ASP A 156 7.69 -5.06 6.34
C ASP A 156 6.64 -3.95 6.57
N ILE A 157 5.90 -3.55 5.52
CA ILE A 157 4.97 -2.42 5.59
C ILE A 157 3.69 -2.74 4.81
N VAL A 158 2.55 -2.56 5.47
CA VAL A 158 1.21 -2.65 4.86
C VAL A 158 0.47 -1.33 5.08
N THR A 159 -0.03 -0.72 4.01
CA THR A 159 -0.86 0.49 4.08
C THR A 159 -2.31 0.15 3.81
N LEU A 160 -3.19 0.43 4.77
CA LEU A 160 -4.64 0.22 4.66
C LEU A 160 -5.35 1.57 4.54
N LEU A 161 -5.93 1.83 3.38
CA LEU A 161 -6.74 3.02 3.11
C LEU A 161 -8.23 2.65 3.10
N GLY A 162 -9.05 3.56 3.58
CA GLY A 162 -10.50 3.38 3.56
C GLY A 162 -11.21 4.33 4.52
N PRO A 163 -12.52 4.58 4.34
CA PRO A 163 -13.33 5.42 5.21
C PRO A 163 -13.37 4.91 6.66
N ALA A 164 -13.83 5.75 7.58
CA ALA A 164 -14.04 5.34 8.96
C ALA A 164 -15.09 4.21 9.03
N GLY A 165 -14.88 3.23 9.91
CA GLY A 165 -15.81 2.11 10.10
C GLY A 165 -15.62 0.92 9.16
N THR A 166 -14.64 0.92 8.27
CA THR A 166 -14.35 -0.22 7.37
C THR A 166 -13.55 -1.36 8.02
N GLY A 167 -13.31 -1.30 9.34
CA GLY A 167 -12.61 -2.36 10.07
C GLY A 167 -11.09 -2.35 9.95
N LYS A 168 -10.47 -1.19 9.66
CA LYS A 168 -9.01 -1.06 9.63
C LYS A 168 -8.35 -1.22 11.00
N THR A 169 -9.07 -0.84 12.06
CA THR A 169 -8.63 -0.94 13.44
C THR A 169 -9.53 -1.94 14.15
N LEU A 170 -8.96 -2.96 14.72
CA LEU A 170 -9.62 -4.00 15.49
C LEU A 170 -9.08 -3.99 16.92
#